data_677b5f0a2ac322b3ad009cd11fb17359
#
_entry.id   677b5f0a2ac322b3ad009cd11fb17359
#
_cell.length_a   1.000
_cell.length_b   1.000
_cell.length_c   1.000
_cell.angle_alpha   90.00
_cell.angle_beta   90.00
_cell.angle_gamma   90.00
#
_symmetry.space_group_name_H-M   'P 1'
#
loop_
_entity.id
_entity.type
_entity.pdbx_description
1 polymer ?
#
loop_
_entity_poly.entity_id
_entity_poly.type
_entity_poly.pdbx_seq_one_letter_code
_entity_poly.pdbx_strand_id
1 'polypeptide(L)'
;LLHTRGQRDLAGKQILISAGGTREHLDPVRFIGNPSTGKMGLALAQAALHRGAQVTLVHAPLIGLGEASFAGVRSLPIISAEEMRQALLECLPNADWIVMSAAVADVKPAEYHAEKLPKRSLPSTLPLASVPDIAAEIGTLKQPHQRLIGFAAQTGDIVTPALDKLRRKKLDAIAANPVDQPDSGFGTDTNQAVLLDASGRQVSVPQCSKLEMAHRLFDFVQTLPSS
;
A
#
# COMPACT_ATOMS: atom_id res chain seq x y z
N LEU A 1 -11.78 24.06 2.11
CA LEU A 1 -11.35 22.67 1.87
C LEU A 1 -11.83 21.68 2.92
N LEU A 2 -12.05 22.10 4.19
CA LEU A 2 -12.59 21.25 5.25
C LEU A 2 -14.11 21.03 5.15
N HIS A 3 -14.84 21.84 4.39
CA HIS A 3 -16.31 21.78 4.32
C HIS A 3 -16.87 20.65 3.46
N THR A 4 -16.15 20.16 2.48
CA THR A 4 -16.60 19.03 1.64
C THR A 4 -16.31 17.66 2.26
N ARG A 5 -15.44 17.58 3.27
CA ARG A 5 -14.98 16.34 3.89
C ARG A 5 -15.85 15.84 5.05
N GLY A 6 -16.89 16.58 5.42
CA GLY A 6 -17.91 16.12 6.35
C GLY A 6 -19.03 15.26 5.72
N GLN A 7 -19.02 15.10 4.41
CA GLN A 7 -19.95 14.22 3.72
C GLN A 7 -19.46 12.76 3.85
N ARG A 8 -20.36 11.90 4.31
CA ARG A 8 -20.12 10.44 4.37
C ARG A 8 -20.28 9.82 2.98
N ASP A 9 -19.53 10.31 2.01
CA ASP A 9 -19.62 9.99 0.60
C ASP A 9 -19.06 8.59 0.23
N LEU A 10 -18.37 7.94 1.15
CA LEU A 10 -17.98 6.53 1.08
C LEU A 10 -18.82 5.64 2.01
N ALA A 11 -19.98 6.14 2.50
CA ALA A 11 -20.88 5.34 3.32
C ALA A 11 -21.33 4.08 2.56
N GLY A 12 -21.26 2.92 3.24
CA GLY A 12 -21.59 1.63 2.66
C GLY A 12 -20.46 1.00 1.83
N LYS A 13 -19.35 1.70 1.54
CA LYS A 13 -18.19 1.13 0.85
C LYS A 13 -17.32 0.31 1.79
N GLN A 14 -16.85 -0.84 1.27
CA GLN A 14 -15.88 -1.71 1.91
C GLN A 14 -14.49 -1.41 1.30
N ILE A 15 -13.58 -0.86 2.10
CA ILE A 15 -12.24 -0.49 1.62
C ILE A 15 -11.20 -1.40 2.27
N LEU A 16 -10.49 -2.15 1.42
CA LEU A 16 -9.39 -3.02 1.80
C LEU A 16 -8.06 -2.31 1.54
N ILE A 17 -7.23 -2.18 2.56
CA ILE A 17 -5.97 -1.42 2.48
C ILE A 17 -4.82 -2.32 2.92
N SER A 18 -3.73 -2.37 2.15
CA SER A 18 -2.46 -2.95 2.59
C SER A 18 -1.50 -1.86 3.11
N ALA A 19 -0.75 -2.11 4.19
CA ALA A 19 0.13 -1.12 4.81
C ALA A 19 1.41 -1.72 5.39
N GLY A 20 2.43 -0.88 5.58
CA GLY A 20 3.71 -1.26 6.18
C GLY A 20 4.67 -1.93 5.21
N GLY A 21 5.83 -2.34 5.70
CA GLY A 21 6.83 -3.09 4.94
C GLY A 21 6.83 -4.56 5.36
N THR A 22 6.69 -5.49 4.42
CA THR A 22 6.80 -6.92 4.71
C THR A 22 8.22 -7.28 5.15
N ARG A 23 8.34 -8.34 5.92
CA ARG A 23 9.61 -8.83 6.46
C ARG A 23 9.79 -10.28 6.03
N GLU A 24 10.76 -10.48 5.16
CA GLU A 24 11.08 -11.81 4.64
C GLU A 24 12.24 -12.36 5.44
N HIS A 25 11.94 -13.20 6.43
CA HIS A 25 12.89 -13.65 7.41
C HIS A 25 13.93 -14.63 6.83
N LEU A 26 15.20 -14.39 7.13
CA LEU A 26 16.30 -15.33 6.95
C LEU A 26 16.36 -16.32 8.12
N ASP A 27 16.21 -15.79 9.33
CA ASP A 27 16.18 -16.50 10.60
C ASP A 27 15.29 -15.73 11.60
N PRO A 28 15.06 -16.20 12.83
CA PRO A 28 14.21 -15.49 13.81
C PRO A 28 14.61 -14.06 14.13
N VAL A 29 15.81 -13.63 13.72
CA VAL A 29 16.38 -12.32 14.08
C VAL A 29 16.53 -11.39 12.88
N ARG A 30 16.83 -11.93 11.67
CA ARG A 30 17.19 -11.17 10.47
C ARG A 30 16.17 -11.35 9.37
N PHE A 31 15.91 -10.27 8.68
CA PHE A 31 14.96 -10.27 7.55
C PHE A 31 15.42 -9.29 6.45
N ILE A 32 14.90 -9.50 5.26
CA ILE A 32 14.92 -8.55 4.15
C ILE A 32 13.57 -7.84 4.15
N GLY A 33 13.54 -6.54 3.93
CA GLY A 33 12.30 -5.76 3.87
C GLY A 33 12.55 -4.31 3.50
N ASN A 34 11.47 -3.59 3.22
CA ASN A 34 11.49 -2.17 2.87
C ASN A 34 11.28 -1.30 4.13
N PRO A 35 11.89 -0.08 4.21
CA PRO A 35 11.81 0.79 5.39
C PRO A 35 10.47 1.52 5.53
N SER A 36 9.37 0.89 5.17
CA SER A 36 8.04 1.49 5.28
C SER A 36 7.55 1.48 6.73
N THR A 37 7.10 2.63 7.22
CA THR A 37 6.51 2.78 8.56
C THR A 37 5.01 2.50 8.62
N GLY A 38 4.34 2.39 7.47
CA GLY A 38 2.89 2.20 7.37
C GLY A 38 2.06 3.47 7.52
N LYS A 39 2.66 4.64 7.76
CA LYS A 39 1.94 5.91 7.96
C LYS A 39 0.97 6.26 6.83
N MET A 40 1.32 5.97 5.56
CA MET A 40 0.42 6.25 4.44
C MET A 40 -0.83 5.36 4.47
N GLY A 41 -0.66 4.06 4.71
CA GLY A 41 -1.79 3.13 4.83
C GLY A 41 -2.72 3.47 5.98
N LEU A 42 -2.17 3.92 7.12
CA LEU A 42 -2.99 4.39 8.23
C LEU A 42 -3.75 5.67 7.90
N ALA A 43 -3.10 6.64 7.22
CA ALA A 43 -3.75 7.86 6.77
C ALA A 43 -4.90 7.57 5.78
N LEU A 44 -4.73 6.59 4.90
CA LEU A 44 -5.79 6.09 4.01
C LEU A 44 -6.95 5.48 4.82
N ALA A 45 -6.65 4.65 5.81
CA ALA A 45 -7.67 4.06 6.67
C ALA A 45 -8.48 5.14 7.42
N GLN A 46 -7.80 6.14 7.99
CA GLN A 46 -8.44 7.28 8.67
C GLN A 46 -9.30 8.11 7.71
N ALA A 47 -8.79 8.44 6.52
CA ALA A 47 -9.54 9.20 5.52
C ALA A 47 -10.81 8.45 5.07
N ALA A 48 -10.72 7.12 4.89
CA ALA A 48 -11.86 6.29 4.54
C ALA A 48 -12.92 6.27 5.65
N LEU A 49 -12.50 6.11 6.91
CA LEU A 49 -13.39 6.17 8.08
C LEU A 49 -14.08 7.53 8.20
N HIS A 50 -13.34 8.65 8.06
CA HIS A 50 -13.91 10.01 8.09
C HIS A 50 -15.00 10.19 7.02
N ARG A 51 -14.91 9.48 5.92
CA ARG A 51 -15.87 9.49 4.80
C ARG A 51 -16.96 8.42 4.92
N GLY A 52 -16.97 7.67 6.03
CA GLY A 52 -18.04 6.72 6.39
C GLY A 52 -17.89 5.32 5.81
N ALA A 53 -16.74 4.98 5.24
CA ALA A 53 -16.45 3.62 4.78
C ALA A 53 -16.24 2.64 5.93
N GLN A 54 -16.43 1.35 5.66
CA GLN A 54 -15.92 0.27 6.48
C GLN A 54 -14.53 -0.10 5.98
N VAL A 55 -13.56 -0.23 6.89
CA VAL A 55 -12.15 -0.38 6.55
C VAL A 55 -11.58 -1.67 7.11
N THR A 56 -10.97 -2.47 6.24
CA THR A 56 -10.09 -3.57 6.61
C THR A 56 -8.65 -3.19 6.25
N LEU A 57 -7.75 -3.20 7.24
CA LEU A 57 -6.34 -2.88 7.10
C LEU A 57 -5.50 -4.14 7.31
N VAL A 58 -4.94 -4.68 6.25
CA VAL A 58 -3.93 -5.76 6.28
C VAL A 58 -2.56 -5.10 6.39
N HIS A 59 -1.85 -5.33 7.48
CA HIS A 59 -0.62 -4.56 7.72
C HIS A 59 0.53 -5.38 8.28
N ALA A 60 1.72 -5.12 7.75
CA ALA A 60 2.98 -5.50 8.34
C ALA A 60 3.24 -4.69 9.63
N PRO A 61 4.27 -5.00 10.44
CA PRO A 61 4.57 -4.26 11.65
C PRO A 61 4.68 -2.75 11.39
N LEU A 62 3.85 -1.96 12.08
CA LEU A 62 3.80 -0.51 11.96
C LEU A 62 4.67 0.14 13.02
N ILE A 63 5.55 1.06 12.62
CA ILE A 63 6.56 1.65 13.50
C ILE A 63 6.03 2.94 14.12
N GLY A 64 6.05 3.02 15.46
CA GLY A 64 5.67 4.23 16.21
C GLY A 64 4.17 4.51 16.27
N LEU A 65 3.32 3.50 16.01
CA LEU A 65 1.87 3.64 16.00
C LEU A 65 1.26 2.75 17.11
N GLY A 66 0.41 3.34 17.95
CA GLY A 66 -0.28 2.63 19.04
C GLY A 66 -1.65 2.09 18.62
N GLU A 67 -2.25 1.25 19.47
CA GLU A 67 -3.58 0.63 19.23
C GLU A 67 -4.69 1.65 18.95
N ALA A 68 -4.64 2.83 19.57
CA ALA A 68 -5.61 3.90 19.31
C ALA A 68 -5.67 4.34 17.84
N SER A 69 -4.61 4.10 17.07
CA SER A 69 -4.56 4.40 15.64
C SER A 69 -5.47 3.51 14.79
N PHE A 70 -5.99 2.42 15.35
CA PHE A 70 -6.85 1.44 14.68
C PHE A 70 -8.32 1.55 15.07
N ALA A 71 -8.72 2.59 15.83
CA ALA A 71 -10.10 2.76 16.25
C ALA A 71 -11.05 2.79 15.03
N GLY A 72 -12.03 1.88 14.99
CA GLY A 72 -12.99 1.75 13.89
C GLY A 72 -12.49 0.98 12.66
N VAL A 73 -11.26 0.45 12.67
CA VAL A 73 -10.66 -0.32 11.58
C VAL A 73 -10.63 -1.81 11.96
N ARG A 74 -11.02 -2.69 11.04
CA ARG A 74 -10.70 -4.12 11.15
C ARG A 74 -9.24 -4.32 10.80
N SER A 75 -8.40 -4.53 11.81
CA SER A 75 -6.95 -4.72 11.68
C SER A 75 -6.62 -6.20 11.52
N LEU A 76 -5.81 -6.52 10.49
CA LEU A 76 -5.29 -7.86 10.22
C LEU A 76 -3.76 -7.79 10.15
N PRO A 77 -3.05 -8.05 11.27
CA PRO A 77 -1.60 -8.03 11.30
C PRO A 77 -1.02 -9.23 10.56
N ILE A 78 0.05 -8.98 9.79
CA ILE A 78 0.84 -9.97 9.06
C ILE A 78 2.33 -9.64 9.19
N ILE A 79 3.21 -10.52 8.76
CA ILE A 79 4.65 -10.31 8.76
C ILE A 79 5.21 -10.37 7.34
N SER A 80 4.97 -11.47 6.62
CA SER A 80 5.53 -11.74 5.32
C SER A 80 4.63 -11.31 4.17
N ALA A 81 5.21 -11.24 2.97
CA ALA A 81 4.44 -10.98 1.75
C ALA A 81 3.42 -12.09 1.46
N GLU A 82 3.74 -13.36 1.77
CA GLU A 82 2.80 -14.47 1.58
C GLU A 82 1.60 -14.37 2.53
N GLU A 83 1.82 -14.03 3.79
CA GLU A 83 0.72 -13.77 4.73
C GLU A 83 -0.14 -12.58 4.28
N MET A 84 0.48 -11.50 3.79
CA MET A 84 -0.23 -10.35 3.23
C MET A 84 -1.07 -10.77 2.02
N ARG A 85 -0.51 -11.57 1.12
CA ARG A 85 -1.20 -12.09 -0.06
C ARG A 85 -2.45 -12.88 0.34
N GLN A 86 -2.31 -13.84 1.25
CA GLN A 86 -3.42 -14.67 1.73
C GLN A 86 -4.52 -13.82 2.36
N ALA A 87 -4.18 -12.92 3.29
CA ALA A 87 -5.14 -12.06 3.97
C ALA A 87 -5.88 -11.12 2.99
N LEU A 88 -5.19 -10.58 1.99
CA LEU A 88 -5.81 -9.75 0.97
C LEU A 88 -6.76 -10.55 0.07
N LEU A 89 -6.38 -11.75 -0.37
CA LEU A 89 -7.22 -12.60 -1.20
C LEU A 89 -8.48 -13.08 -0.46
N GLU A 90 -8.37 -13.40 0.82
CA GLU A 90 -9.53 -13.74 1.67
C GLU A 90 -10.54 -12.58 1.80
N CYS A 91 -10.04 -11.34 1.86
CA CYS A 91 -10.88 -10.14 1.99
C CYS A 91 -11.40 -9.61 0.64
N LEU A 92 -10.73 -9.95 -0.48
CA LEU A 92 -11.01 -9.41 -1.81
C LEU A 92 -12.47 -9.53 -2.25
N PRO A 93 -13.20 -10.66 -2.06
CA PRO A 93 -14.58 -10.81 -2.54
C PRO A 93 -15.55 -9.76 -1.98
N ASN A 94 -15.27 -9.21 -0.80
CA ASN A 94 -16.14 -8.27 -0.11
C ASN A 94 -15.69 -6.81 -0.26
N ALA A 95 -14.58 -6.53 -0.96
CA ALA A 95 -14.04 -5.20 -1.10
C ALA A 95 -14.65 -4.46 -2.30
N ASP A 96 -15.02 -3.19 -2.12
CA ASP A 96 -15.32 -2.28 -3.24
C ASP A 96 -14.03 -1.66 -3.80
N TRP A 97 -13.16 -1.19 -2.90
CA TRP A 97 -11.87 -0.60 -3.27
C TRP A 97 -10.73 -1.32 -2.56
N ILE A 98 -9.69 -1.58 -3.31
CA ILE A 98 -8.46 -2.22 -2.82
C ILE A 98 -7.31 -1.23 -2.99
N VAL A 99 -6.67 -0.82 -1.91
CA VAL A 99 -5.59 0.17 -1.91
C VAL A 99 -4.29 -0.50 -1.50
N MET A 100 -3.41 -0.69 -2.47
CA MET A 100 -2.12 -1.35 -2.29
C MET A 100 -1.05 -0.33 -1.93
N SER A 101 -0.97 0.04 -0.64
CA SER A 101 0.02 1.02 -0.12
C SER A 101 1.17 0.39 0.66
N ALA A 102 1.14 -0.92 0.87
CA ALA A 102 2.25 -1.64 1.49
C ALA A 102 3.50 -1.64 0.60
N ALA A 103 4.65 -1.58 1.24
CA ALA A 103 5.95 -1.80 0.61
C ALA A 103 6.32 -3.29 0.71
N VAL A 104 5.75 -4.09 -0.19
CA VAL A 104 6.02 -5.52 -0.28
C VAL A 104 7.45 -5.72 -0.77
N ALA A 105 8.20 -6.65 -0.18
CA ALA A 105 9.52 -7.01 -0.66
C ALA A 105 9.43 -7.70 -2.04
N ASP A 106 10.37 -7.41 -2.93
CA ASP A 106 10.45 -8.03 -4.26
C ASP A 106 11.13 -9.40 -4.20
N VAL A 107 11.98 -9.59 -3.19
CA VAL A 107 12.78 -10.80 -2.98
C VAL A 107 12.74 -11.25 -1.52
N LYS A 108 12.95 -12.54 -1.31
CA LYS A 108 13.10 -13.16 0.01
C LYS A 108 14.32 -14.08 0.05
N PRO A 109 14.89 -14.41 1.23
CA PRO A 109 15.85 -15.50 1.33
C PRO A 109 15.28 -16.77 0.71
N ALA A 110 16.11 -17.46 -0.09
CA ALA A 110 15.67 -18.71 -0.73
C ALA A 110 15.40 -19.81 0.31
N GLU A 111 16.04 -19.73 1.47
CA GLU A 111 15.89 -20.67 2.59
C GLU A 111 15.69 -19.90 3.89
N TYR A 112 14.72 -20.35 4.72
CA TYR A 112 14.51 -19.89 6.09
C TYR A 112 15.18 -20.84 7.06
N HIS A 113 15.91 -20.31 8.03
CA HIS A 113 16.54 -21.07 9.11
C HIS A 113 15.75 -20.89 10.41
N ALA A 114 15.26 -22.00 10.98
CA ALA A 114 14.46 -21.96 12.21
C ALA A 114 15.26 -21.48 13.44
N GLU A 115 16.59 -21.58 13.41
CA GLU A 115 17.49 -21.11 14.44
C GLU A 115 18.34 -19.94 13.93
N LYS A 116 18.68 -19.01 14.84
CA LYS A 116 19.57 -17.89 14.51
C LYS A 116 20.93 -18.41 14.04
N LEU A 117 21.30 -18.10 12.80
CA LEU A 117 22.61 -18.45 12.25
C LEU A 117 23.74 -17.76 13.04
N PRO A 118 24.77 -18.51 13.49
CA PRO A 118 25.95 -17.90 14.12
C PRO A 118 26.65 -16.96 13.13
N LYS A 119 27.19 -15.85 13.64
CA LYS A 119 27.88 -14.83 12.81
C LYS A 119 28.94 -15.43 11.89
N ARG A 120 29.72 -16.41 12.40
CA ARG A 120 30.78 -17.10 11.67
C ARG A 120 30.30 -18.06 10.58
N SER A 121 29.01 -18.45 10.63
CA SER A 121 28.37 -19.37 9.66
C SER A 121 27.53 -18.61 8.66
N LEU A 122 27.47 -17.27 8.72
CA LEU A 122 26.77 -16.48 7.71
C LEU A 122 27.50 -16.61 6.37
N PRO A 123 26.79 -16.97 5.30
CA PRO A 123 27.38 -17.01 3.97
C PRO A 123 27.76 -15.59 3.51
N SER A 124 28.82 -15.47 2.70
CA SER A 124 29.22 -14.20 2.08
C SER A 124 28.22 -13.73 1.00
N THR A 125 27.42 -14.65 0.47
CA THR A 125 26.35 -14.41 -0.51
C THR A 125 25.08 -15.06 -0.03
N LEU A 126 23.95 -14.33 -0.12
CA LEU A 126 22.64 -14.86 0.28
C LEU A 126 21.85 -15.19 -0.99
N PRO A 127 21.50 -16.47 -1.24
CA PRO A 127 20.58 -16.84 -2.31
C PRO A 127 19.20 -16.21 -2.08
N LEU A 128 18.62 -15.61 -3.12
CA LEU A 128 17.33 -14.98 -3.07
C LEU A 128 16.33 -15.68 -3.99
N ALA A 129 15.07 -15.69 -3.58
CA ALA A 129 13.91 -16.11 -4.37
C ALA A 129 12.98 -14.92 -4.58
N SER A 130 12.24 -14.93 -5.68
CA SER A 130 11.23 -13.90 -5.96
C SER A 130 10.03 -14.03 -5.04
N VAL A 131 9.42 -12.89 -4.72
CA VAL A 131 8.14 -12.79 -4.03
C VAL A 131 7.02 -12.60 -5.07
N PRO A 132 5.84 -13.22 -4.91
CA PRO A 132 4.71 -13.02 -5.83
C PRO A 132 4.26 -11.55 -5.90
N ASP A 133 3.91 -11.10 -7.11
CA ASP A 133 3.36 -9.75 -7.32
C ASP A 133 1.87 -9.71 -6.94
N ILE A 134 1.59 -9.44 -5.67
CA ILE A 134 0.24 -9.44 -5.09
C ILE A 134 -0.70 -8.49 -5.85
N ALA A 135 -0.22 -7.29 -6.21
CA ALA A 135 -1.05 -6.31 -6.90
C ALA A 135 -1.43 -6.77 -8.32
N ALA A 136 -0.50 -7.43 -9.03
CA ALA A 136 -0.79 -8.01 -10.34
C ALA A 136 -1.78 -9.18 -10.24
N GLU A 137 -1.65 -10.01 -9.22
CA GLU A 137 -2.58 -11.11 -8.96
C GLU A 137 -3.98 -10.60 -8.67
N ILE A 138 -4.14 -9.64 -7.75
CA ILE A 138 -5.43 -8.99 -7.44
C ILE A 138 -6.02 -8.32 -8.70
N GLY A 139 -5.21 -7.64 -9.50
CA GLY A 139 -5.64 -7.03 -10.76
C GLY A 139 -6.21 -8.03 -11.78
N THR A 140 -5.83 -9.30 -11.66
CA THR A 140 -6.38 -10.38 -12.51
C THR A 140 -7.65 -10.98 -11.92
N LEU A 141 -7.77 -10.99 -10.59
CA LEU A 141 -8.87 -11.64 -9.85
C LEU A 141 -10.02 -10.69 -9.52
N LYS A 142 -9.77 -9.37 -9.49
CA LYS A 142 -10.79 -8.38 -9.12
C LYS A 142 -12.01 -8.44 -10.02
N GLN A 143 -13.18 -8.20 -9.43
CA GLN A 143 -14.45 -8.10 -10.16
C GLN A 143 -14.58 -6.72 -10.85
N PRO A 144 -15.40 -6.58 -11.89
CA PRO A 144 -15.58 -5.32 -12.63
C PRO A 144 -15.96 -4.12 -11.75
N HIS A 145 -16.79 -4.32 -10.72
CA HIS A 145 -17.20 -3.25 -9.80
C HIS A 145 -16.10 -2.81 -8.82
N GLN A 146 -15.05 -3.63 -8.65
CA GLN A 146 -13.96 -3.36 -7.71
C GLN A 146 -12.93 -2.44 -8.33
N ARG A 147 -12.40 -1.50 -7.54
CA ARG A 147 -11.32 -0.61 -7.96
C ARG A 147 -10.03 -0.97 -7.25
N LEU A 148 -8.98 -1.14 -8.02
CA LEU A 148 -7.63 -1.44 -7.52
C LEU A 148 -6.74 -0.21 -7.67
N ILE A 149 -6.25 0.30 -6.55
CA ILE A 149 -5.44 1.50 -6.45
C ILE A 149 -4.03 1.13 -6.00
N GLY A 150 -3.02 1.57 -6.73
CA GLY A 150 -1.62 1.31 -6.39
C GLY A 150 -0.85 2.55 -5.93
N PHE A 151 0.35 2.30 -5.40
CA PHE A 151 1.36 3.31 -5.12
C PHE A 151 2.65 2.97 -5.88
N ALA A 152 3.35 4.01 -6.33
CA ALA A 152 4.67 3.89 -6.93
C ALA A 152 5.61 4.92 -6.30
N ALA A 153 6.57 4.43 -5.52
CA ALA A 153 7.71 5.21 -5.07
C ALA A 153 8.77 5.20 -6.17
N GLN A 154 9.16 6.37 -6.69
CA GLN A 154 10.03 6.50 -7.84
C GLN A 154 11.09 7.59 -7.62
N THR A 155 12.17 7.50 -8.37
CA THR A 155 13.21 8.53 -8.48
C THR A 155 13.25 9.07 -9.92
N GLY A 156 13.50 10.36 -10.11
CA GLY A 156 13.57 10.99 -11.43
C GLY A 156 12.21 11.05 -12.13
N ASP A 157 12.03 10.37 -13.27
CA ASP A 157 10.73 10.28 -13.96
C ASP A 157 9.76 9.40 -13.17
N ILE A 158 8.74 10.01 -12.59
CA ILE A 158 7.75 9.30 -11.78
C ILE A 158 6.51 8.85 -12.60
N VAL A 159 6.26 9.45 -13.77
CA VAL A 159 5.03 9.24 -14.54
C VAL A 159 5.12 8.00 -15.42
N THR A 160 6.16 7.89 -16.25
CA THR A 160 6.29 6.79 -17.22
C THR A 160 6.32 5.41 -16.54
N PRO A 161 7.15 5.17 -15.50
CA PRO A 161 7.14 3.89 -14.79
C PRO A 161 5.84 3.61 -14.05
N ALA A 162 5.14 4.66 -13.55
CA ALA A 162 3.85 4.49 -12.89
C ALA A 162 2.76 4.07 -13.89
N LEU A 163 2.72 4.65 -15.09
CA LEU A 163 1.79 4.25 -16.16
C LEU A 163 2.05 2.82 -16.63
N ASP A 164 3.31 2.40 -16.76
CA ASP A 164 3.65 1.01 -17.06
C ASP A 164 3.15 0.05 -15.97
N LYS A 165 3.43 0.38 -14.70
CA LYS A 165 2.94 -0.37 -13.54
C LYS A 165 1.41 -0.46 -13.50
N LEU A 166 0.72 0.66 -13.78
CA LEU A 166 -0.73 0.74 -13.83
C LEU A 166 -1.29 -0.25 -14.86
N ARG A 167 -0.76 -0.25 -16.07
CA ARG A 167 -1.19 -1.15 -17.16
C ARG A 167 -0.89 -2.61 -16.85
N ARG A 168 0.35 -2.91 -16.48
CA ARG A 168 0.83 -4.27 -16.22
C ARG A 168 0.10 -4.94 -15.07
N LYS A 169 -0.27 -4.19 -14.02
CA LYS A 169 -0.99 -4.70 -12.85
C LYS A 169 -2.51 -4.49 -12.91
N LYS A 170 -3.04 -3.99 -14.03
CA LYS A 170 -4.48 -3.70 -14.23
C LYS A 170 -5.06 -2.84 -13.10
N LEU A 171 -4.32 -1.80 -12.69
CA LEU A 171 -4.80 -0.84 -11.70
C LEU A 171 -5.79 0.12 -12.34
N ASP A 172 -6.76 0.60 -11.56
CA ASP A 172 -7.70 1.65 -11.98
C ASP A 172 -7.11 3.04 -11.74
N ALA A 173 -6.28 3.17 -10.69
CA ALA A 173 -5.53 4.38 -10.38
C ALA A 173 -4.19 4.06 -9.73
N ILE A 174 -3.24 5.01 -9.82
CA ILE A 174 -1.96 4.92 -9.13
C ILE A 174 -1.53 6.29 -8.61
N ALA A 175 -1.01 6.35 -7.40
CA ALA A 175 -0.33 7.50 -6.85
C ALA A 175 1.18 7.31 -7.01
N ALA A 176 1.79 8.09 -7.91
CA ALA A 176 3.24 8.10 -8.14
C ALA A 176 3.88 9.21 -7.29
N ASN A 177 4.73 8.83 -6.36
CA ASN A 177 5.40 9.77 -5.46
C ASN A 177 6.92 9.72 -5.62
N PRO A 178 7.60 10.87 -5.68
CA PRO A 178 9.07 10.91 -5.64
C PRO A 178 9.56 10.54 -4.25
N VAL A 179 10.65 9.78 -4.19
CA VAL A 179 11.31 9.39 -2.92
C VAL A 179 12.71 9.96 -2.79
N ASP A 180 13.17 10.69 -3.79
CA ASP A 180 14.45 11.37 -3.87
C ASP A 180 14.38 12.86 -3.47
N GLN A 181 13.21 13.33 -3.03
CA GLN A 181 13.02 14.71 -2.60
C GLN A 181 12.94 14.82 -1.07
N PRO A 182 13.44 15.92 -0.49
CA PRO A 182 13.30 16.18 0.94
C PRO A 182 11.84 16.12 1.38
N ASP A 183 11.59 15.57 2.56
CA ASP A 183 10.26 15.46 3.18
C ASP A 183 9.20 14.69 2.37
N SER A 184 9.65 13.86 1.41
CA SER A 184 8.80 12.95 0.65
C SER A 184 9.28 11.50 0.81
N GLY A 185 8.36 10.53 0.77
CA GLY A 185 8.70 9.11 0.82
C GLY A 185 8.45 8.43 2.16
N PHE A 186 9.31 7.45 2.49
CA PHE A 186 9.15 6.62 3.69
C PHE A 186 9.48 7.40 4.98
N GLY A 187 8.70 7.17 6.03
CA GLY A 187 8.94 7.70 7.38
C GLY A 187 8.48 9.14 7.61
N THR A 188 8.33 9.96 6.57
CA THR A 188 7.88 11.36 6.67
C THR A 188 6.39 11.46 6.99
N ASP A 189 5.93 12.62 7.48
CA ASP A 189 4.50 12.90 7.74
C ASP A 189 3.79 13.55 6.55
N THR A 190 4.57 14.02 5.58
CA THR A 190 4.10 14.61 4.34
C THR A 190 4.28 13.67 3.15
N ASN A 191 3.61 13.99 2.05
CA ASN A 191 3.78 13.34 0.77
C ASN A 191 3.40 14.32 -0.35
N GLN A 192 3.92 14.06 -1.55
CA GLN A 192 3.48 14.64 -2.81
C GLN A 192 3.33 13.53 -3.84
N ALA A 193 2.45 13.69 -4.80
CA ALA A 193 2.23 12.65 -5.81
C ALA A 193 1.65 13.21 -7.11
N VAL A 194 1.80 12.47 -8.20
CA VAL A 194 0.96 12.56 -9.37
C VAL A 194 -0.02 11.39 -9.34
N LEU A 195 -1.30 11.68 -9.35
CA LEU A 195 -2.37 10.68 -9.45
C LEU A 195 -2.65 10.43 -10.93
N LEU A 196 -2.68 9.16 -11.32
CA LEU A 196 -2.84 8.73 -12.70
C LEU A 196 -3.96 7.68 -12.77
N ASP A 197 -4.73 7.68 -13.87
CA ASP A 197 -5.71 6.62 -14.14
C ASP A 197 -5.43 5.89 -15.47
N ALA A 198 -6.22 4.87 -15.73
CA ALA A 198 -6.07 4.04 -16.92
C ALA A 198 -6.38 4.78 -18.24
N SER A 199 -7.10 5.91 -18.19
CA SER A 199 -7.37 6.77 -19.35
C SER A 199 -6.20 7.71 -19.69
N GLY A 200 -5.20 7.80 -18.81
CA GLY A 200 -4.06 8.72 -18.93
C GLY A 200 -4.29 10.09 -18.30
N ARG A 201 -5.41 10.28 -17.57
CA ARG A 201 -5.64 11.50 -16.80
C ARG A 201 -4.61 11.62 -15.69
N GLN A 202 -4.09 12.83 -15.48
CA GLN A 202 -3.07 13.14 -14.49
C GLN A 202 -3.52 14.30 -13.61
N VAL A 203 -3.33 14.16 -12.30
CA VAL A 203 -3.59 15.24 -11.32
C VAL A 203 -2.39 15.34 -10.39
N SER A 204 -1.70 16.46 -10.42
CA SER A 204 -0.60 16.76 -9.50
C SER A 204 -1.15 17.15 -8.14
N VAL A 205 -0.67 16.50 -7.10
CA VAL A 205 -0.93 16.82 -5.71
C VAL A 205 0.36 17.38 -5.11
N PRO A 206 0.41 18.66 -4.76
CA PRO A 206 1.57 19.25 -4.12
C PRO A 206 1.80 18.64 -2.75
N GLN A 207 2.97 18.92 -2.17
CA GLN A 207 3.31 18.46 -0.82
C GLN A 207 2.21 18.84 0.17
N CYS A 208 1.72 17.84 0.88
CA CYS A 208 0.68 17.95 1.89
C CYS A 208 0.82 16.84 2.94
N SER A 209 0.03 16.88 3.99
CA SER A 209 0.00 15.78 4.97
C SER A 209 -0.46 14.48 4.31
N LYS A 210 -0.04 13.33 4.85
CA LYS A 210 -0.50 12.02 4.37
C LYS A 210 -2.02 11.86 4.45
N LEU A 211 -2.67 12.44 5.45
CA LEU A 211 -4.12 12.43 5.57
C LEU A 211 -4.78 13.25 4.44
N GLU A 212 -4.24 14.42 4.12
CA GLU A 212 -4.68 15.22 2.99
C GLU A 212 -4.49 14.49 1.67
N MET A 213 -3.34 13.87 1.46
CA MET A 213 -3.05 13.04 0.29
C MET A 213 -4.07 11.90 0.14
N ALA A 214 -4.42 11.23 1.25
CA ALA A 214 -5.40 10.16 1.25
C ALA A 214 -6.80 10.66 0.82
N HIS A 215 -7.24 11.82 1.32
CA HIS A 215 -8.50 12.43 0.88
C HIS A 215 -8.48 12.77 -0.61
N ARG A 216 -7.41 13.40 -1.11
CA ARG A 216 -7.28 13.75 -2.54
C ARG A 216 -7.24 12.52 -3.44
N LEU A 217 -6.61 11.44 -3.00
CA LEU A 217 -6.63 10.17 -3.72
C LEU A 217 -8.06 9.62 -3.82
N PHE A 218 -8.82 9.63 -2.73
CA PHE A 218 -10.20 9.16 -2.76
C PHE A 218 -11.11 10.06 -3.60
N ASP A 219 -10.92 11.38 -3.58
CA ASP A 219 -11.61 12.29 -4.49
C ASP A 219 -11.34 11.92 -5.95
N PHE A 220 -10.07 11.67 -6.29
CA PHE A 220 -9.67 11.25 -7.63
C PHE A 220 -10.31 9.91 -8.03
N VAL A 221 -10.30 8.91 -7.14
CA VAL A 221 -10.87 7.57 -7.39
C VAL A 221 -12.38 7.63 -7.60
N GLN A 222 -13.10 8.49 -6.88
CA GLN A 222 -14.55 8.65 -7.06
C GLN A 222 -14.93 9.17 -8.45
N THR A 223 -14.06 9.95 -9.08
CA THR A 223 -14.31 10.51 -10.41
C THR A 223 -13.92 9.58 -11.56
N LEU A 224 -13.41 8.37 -11.27
CA LEU A 224 -13.13 7.37 -12.30
C LEU A 224 -14.43 6.88 -12.94
N PRO A 225 -14.44 6.58 -14.26
CA PRO A 225 -15.59 5.99 -14.92
C PRO A 225 -16.04 4.71 -14.21
N SER A 226 -17.34 4.46 -14.18
CA SER A 226 -17.85 3.13 -13.80
C SER A 226 -17.37 2.11 -14.81
N SER A 227 -16.80 1.01 -14.35
CA SER A 227 -16.35 -0.11 -15.20
C SER A 227 -17.53 -0.87 -15.72
#